data_caa9f22b738aaa02f28f7540d97f8628
#
_entry.id   caa9f22b738aaa02f28f7540d97f8628
#
_cell.length_a   1.000
_cell.length_b   1.000
_cell.length_c   1.000
_cell.angle_alpha   90.00
_cell.angle_beta   90.00
_cell.angle_gamma   90.00
#
_symmetry.space_group_name_H-M   'P 1'
#
loop_
_entity.id
_entity.type
_entity.pdbx_description
1 polymer ?
#
loop_
_entity_poly.entity_id
_entity_poly.type
_entity_poly.pdbx_seq_one_letter_code
_entity_poly.pdbx_strand_id
1 'polypeptide(L)'
;AAAWFGLCAVPVVVTLSGEKARRRRRALAEEELRGGERELAGLESEPIEPTEPGAPILRPESIVVSYRRLWRTLVALYRSHPEVLWFLLAAAVFRDGLAGVFTYGGIIARNTFGFSSGDVIVFAIAANVVAGVATIGLGRLDDVVGPRKVIIGALAVLVVAGMLIFFLHDGGARIFWVLGMLLSACVGPAQSAARSFLARLIPEGREGEIFGLYATTGRAVSFMAPAMYGFFLWIGARLTGGGAGYWGILGIVSVLAAGLVLMARVKDPSGHISDLGD
;
A
#
# COMPACT_ATOMS: atom_id res chain seq x y z
N ALA A 1 7.22 -11.91 12.76
CA ALA A 1 6.08 -11.01 12.40
C ALA A 1 5.58 -10.25 13.62
N ALA A 2 5.20 -10.92 14.74
CA ALA A 2 4.64 -10.26 15.93
C ALA A 2 5.60 -9.22 16.58
N ALA A 3 6.89 -9.55 16.71
CA ALA A 3 7.89 -8.64 17.28
C ALA A 3 8.11 -7.39 16.40
N TRP A 4 7.97 -7.52 15.08
CA TRP A 4 8.11 -6.42 14.13
C TRP A 4 6.92 -5.46 14.21
N PHE A 5 5.69 -5.98 14.32
CA PHE A 5 4.50 -5.15 14.55
C PHE A 5 4.62 -4.38 15.87
N GLY A 6 5.17 -5.03 16.92
CA GLY A 6 5.45 -4.35 18.19
C GLY A 6 6.42 -3.19 18.03
N LEU A 7 7.55 -3.39 17.32
CA LEU A 7 8.57 -2.37 17.14
C LEU A 7 8.06 -1.18 16.29
N CYS A 8 7.28 -1.44 15.23
CA CYS A 8 6.67 -0.40 14.41
C CYS A 8 5.52 0.33 15.12
N ALA A 9 4.88 -0.31 16.10
CA ALA A 9 3.83 0.31 16.91
C ALA A 9 4.39 1.21 18.02
N VAL A 10 5.64 1.01 18.47
CA VAL A 10 6.26 1.78 19.56
C VAL A 10 6.20 3.30 19.33
N PRO A 11 6.58 3.88 18.17
CA PRO A 11 6.48 5.32 17.95
C PRO A 11 5.03 5.82 18.05
N VAL A 12 4.08 5.05 17.54
CA VAL A 12 2.65 5.39 17.58
C VAL A 12 2.12 5.35 19.00
N VAL A 13 2.52 4.33 19.78
CA VAL A 13 2.13 4.19 21.20
C VAL A 13 2.78 5.28 22.03
N VAL A 14 4.04 5.63 21.80
CA VAL A 14 4.76 6.70 22.54
C VAL A 14 4.15 8.07 22.22
N THR A 15 3.80 8.36 20.98
CA THR A 15 3.15 9.63 20.60
C THR A 15 1.72 9.71 21.06
N LEU A 16 0.98 8.60 21.13
CA LEU A 16 -0.39 8.55 21.63
C LEU A 16 -0.48 8.51 23.16
N SER A 17 0.54 8.02 23.84
CA SER A 17 0.59 7.94 25.32
C SER A 17 1.20 9.18 25.99
N GLY A 18 1.56 10.19 25.20
CA GLY A 18 2.08 11.44 25.74
C GLY A 18 1.08 12.08 26.72
N GLU A 19 1.57 12.43 27.90
CA GLU A 19 0.79 12.94 29.02
C GLU A 19 -0.07 14.18 28.65
N LYS A 20 0.37 14.97 27.65
CA LYS A 20 -0.39 16.09 27.09
C LYS A 20 -1.65 15.67 26.35
N ALA A 21 -1.60 14.55 25.61
CA ALA A 21 -2.77 14.03 24.90
C ALA A 21 -3.80 13.46 25.88
N ARG A 22 -3.34 12.82 26.97
CA ARG A 22 -4.24 12.36 28.05
C ARG A 22 -4.90 13.52 28.79
N ARG A 23 -4.18 14.61 29.10
CA ARG A 23 -4.74 15.80 29.74
C ARG A 23 -5.76 16.48 28.83
N ARG A 24 -5.48 16.61 27.53
CA ARG A 24 -6.41 17.22 26.58
C ARG A 24 -7.68 16.38 26.38
N ARG A 25 -7.57 15.04 26.33
CA ARG A 25 -8.73 14.14 26.26
C ARG A 25 -9.56 14.16 27.53
N ARG A 26 -8.94 14.26 28.72
CA ARG A 26 -9.67 14.40 29.98
C ARG A 26 -10.40 15.74 30.05
N ALA A 27 -9.77 16.85 29.66
CA ALA A 27 -10.40 18.15 29.60
C ALA A 27 -11.60 18.20 28.63
N LEU A 28 -11.45 17.58 27.44
CA LEU A 28 -12.56 17.48 26.48
C LEU A 28 -13.69 16.57 26.98
N ALA A 29 -13.37 15.46 27.64
CA ALA A 29 -14.37 14.57 28.23
C ALA A 29 -15.12 15.23 29.43
N GLU A 30 -14.43 16.04 30.22
CA GLU A 30 -15.05 16.82 31.30
C GLU A 30 -15.93 17.95 30.75
N GLU A 31 -15.57 18.54 29.63
CA GLU A 31 -16.36 19.58 28.95
C GLU A 31 -17.60 18.97 28.28
N GLU A 32 -17.48 17.79 27.66
CA GLU A 32 -18.62 17.00 27.15
C GLU A 32 -19.58 16.56 28.28
N LEU A 33 -19.04 16.08 29.40
CA LEU A 33 -19.86 15.71 30.56
C LEU A 33 -20.61 16.91 31.13
N ARG A 34 -19.96 18.08 31.26
CA ARG A 34 -20.63 19.33 31.70
C ARG A 34 -21.63 19.86 30.67
N GLY A 35 -21.36 19.67 29.38
CA GLY A 35 -22.29 19.96 28.29
C GLY A 35 -23.53 19.07 28.39
N GLY A 36 -23.36 17.76 28.58
CA GLY A 36 -24.41 16.77 28.75
C GLY A 36 -25.24 17.01 30.03
N GLU A 37 -24.61 17.38 31.16
CA GLU A 37 -25.32 17.73 32.39
C GLU A 37 -26.18 19.00 32.25
N ARG A 38 -25.72 20.01 31.49
CA ARG A 38 -26.52 21.22 31.18
C ARG A 38 -27.67 20.92 30.24
N GLU A 39 -27.45 20.02 29.26
CA GLU A 39 -28.48 19.57 28.31
C GLU A 39 -29.53 18.72 29.02
N LEU A 40 -29.13 17.83 29.93
CA LEU A 40 -30.02 17.05 30.79
C LEU A 40 -30.84 17.92 31.76
N ALA A 41 -30.24 18.95 32.37
CA ALA A 41 -30.94 19.90 33.23
C ALA A 41 -31.95 20.78 32.46
N GLY A 42 -31.74 20.96 31.14
CA GLY A 42 -32.70 21.63 30.24
C GLY A 42 -33.86 20.75 29.77
N LEU A 43 -33.71 19.43 29.84
CA LEU A 43 -34.68 18.45 29.35
C LEU A 43 -35.66 17.92 30.40
N GLU A 44 -35.54 18.34 31.69
CA GLU A 44 -36.45 17.90 32.74
C GLU A 44 -37.88 18.48 32.62
N SER A 45 -38.19 19.24 31.58
CA SER A 45 -39.51 19.86 31.36
C SER A 45 -40.33 19.34 30.19
N GLU A 46 -39.84 18.38 29.43
CA GLU A 46 -40.63 17.73 28.36
C GLU A 46 -40.88 16.23 28.62
N PRO A 47 -42.11 15.74 28.36
CA PRO A 47 -42.41 14.30 28.52
C PRO A 47 -41.60 13.48 27.54
N ILE A 48 -40.79 12.54 28.03
CA ILE A 48 -40.01 11.60 27.22
C ILE A 48 -40.99 10.66 26.51
N GLU A 49 -41.18 10.83 25.21
CA GLU A 49 -41.72 9.75 24.39
C GLU A 49 -40.75 8.55 24.41
N PRO A 50 -41.24 7.30 24.53
CA PRO A 50 -40.39 6.16 24.60
C PRO A 50 -39.61 6.06 23.30
N THR A 51 -38.31 6.29 23.32
CA THR A 51 -37.39 6.03 22.20
C THR A 51 -37.45 4.53 21.90
N GLU A 52 -37.90 4.18 20.73
CA GLU A 52 -37.95 2.80 20.24
C GLU A 52 -36.61 2.10 20.46
N PRO A 53 -36.59 0.86 21.02
CA PRO A 53 -35.38 0.06 21.16
C PRO A 53 -35.04 -0.52 19.81
N GLY A 54 -34.17 0.16 19.06
CA GLY A 54 -33.82 -0.28 17.71
C GLY A 54 -32.72 0.50 17.06
N ALA A 55 -31.59 0.75 17.76
CA ALA A 55 -30.36 0.92 17.01
C ALA A 55 -30.16 -0.37 16.19
N PRO A 56 -30.03 -0.30 14.84
CA PRO A 56 -29.90 -1.50 14.06
C PRO A 56 -28.59 -2.17 14.47
N ILE A 57 -28.71 -3.25 15.27
CA ILE A 57 -27.65 -4.25 15.36
C ILE A 57 -27.34 -4.57 13.90
N LEU A 58 -26.10 -4.25 13.46
CA LEU A 58 -25.61 -4.57 12.13
C LEU A 58 -25.84 -6.06 11.92
N ARG A 59 -26.98 -6.41 11.33
CA ARG A 59 -27.22 -7.78 10.87
C ARG A 59 -26.08 -8.08 9.92
N PRO A 60 -25.40 -9.23 10.05
CA PRO A 60 -24.40 -9.64 9.07
C PRO A 60 -25.11 -9.62 7.71
N GLU A 61 -24.86 -8.59 6.91
CA GLU A 61 -25.38 -8.53 5.54
C GLU A 61 -24.94 -9.82 4.86
N SER A 62 -25.87 -10.51 4.23
CA SER A 62 -25.54 -11.72 3.48
C SER A 62 -24.36 -11.41 2.56
N ILE A 63 -23.34 -12.28 2.56
CA ILE A 63 -22.13 -12.16 1.73
C ILE A 63 -22.52 -11.80 0.28
N VAL A 64 -23.61 -12.35 -0.22
CA VAL A 64 -24.15 -12.07 -1.56
C VAL A 64 -24.60 -10.61 -1.73
N VAL A 65 -25.18 -10.01 -0.71
CA VAL A 65 -25.61 -8.60 -0.73
C VAL A 65 -24.39 -7.68 -0.77
N SER A 66 -23.35 -7.99 0.02
CA SER A 66 -22.08 -7.24 0.03
C SER A 66 -21.37 -7.33 -1.32
N TYR A 67 -21.29 -8.51 -1.94
CA TYR A 67 -20.73 -8.66 -3.29
C TYR A 67 -21.56 -7.92 -4.36
N ARG A 68 -22.89 -7.95 -4.28
CA ARG A 68 -23.76 -7.21 -5.20
C ARG A 68 -23.58 -5.70 -5.04
N ARG A 69 -23.37 -5.22 -3.82
CA ARG A 69 -23.06 -3.80 -3.54
C ARG A 69 -21.72 -3.41 -4.13
N LEU A 70 -20.66 -4.19 -3.89
CA LEU A 70 -19.33 -3.97 -4.49
C LEU A 70 -19.39 -3.93 -6.03
N TRP A 71 -20.16 -4.84 -6.64
CA TRP A 71 -20.33 -4.85 -8.10
C TRP A 71 -21.03 -3.59 -8.61
N ARG A 72 -22.08 -3.15 -7.92
CA ARG A 72 -22.79 -1.90 -8.28
C ARG A 72 -21.87 -0.68 -8.15
N THR A 73 -21.06 -0.65 -7.10
CA THR A 73 -20.06 0.43 -6.90
C THR A 73 -19.01 0.43 -8.00
N LEU A 74 -18.50 -0.74 -8.38
CA LEU A 74 -17.56 -0.84 -9.51
C LEU A 74 -18.17 -0.34 -10.82
N VAL A 75 -19.41 -0.71 -11.13
CA VAL A 75 -20.12 -0.25 -12.33
C VAL A 75 -20.41 1.25 -12.26
N ALA A 76 -20.81 1.77 -11.11
CA ALA A 76 -21.03 3.21 -10.92
C ALA A 76 -19.72 3.99 -11.06
N LEU A 77 -18.61 3.51 -10.47
CA LEU A 77 -17.28 4.11 -10.61
C LEU A 77 -16.79 4.10 -12.06
N TYR A 78 -17.02 3.02 -12.79
CA TYR A 78 -16.65 2.94 -14.20
C TYR A 78 -17.31 4.03 -15.06
N ARG A 79 -18.56 4.39 -14.71
CA ARG A 79 -19.32 5.41 -15.46
C ARG A 79 -19.03 6.84 -15.01
N SER A 80 -18.78 7.04 -13.71
CA SER A 80 -18.66 8.39 -13.13
C SER A 80 -17.21 8.83 -12.96
N HIS A 81 -16.31 7.91 -12.59
CA HIS A 81 -14.91 8.22 -12.26
C HIS A 81 -13.97 7.11 -12.76
N PRO A 82 -13.78 6.98 -14.08
CA PRO A 82 -12.94 5.93 -14.66
C PRO A 82 -11.47 6.02 -14.19
N GLU A 83 -10.99 7.21 -13.81
CA GLU A 83 -9.62 7.40 -13.31
C GLU A 83 -9.38 6.63 -12.00
N VAL A 84 -10.37 6.61 -11.09
CA VAL A 84 -10.31 5.86 -9.84
C VAL A 84 -10.16 4.36 -10.11
N LEU A 85 -10.94 3.84 -11.07
CA LEU A 85 -10.90 2.43 -11.42
C LEU A 85 -9.56 2.04 -12.07
N TRP A 86 -9.05 2.86 -12.99
CA TRP A 86 -7.74 2.66 -13.60
C TRP A 86 -6.62 2.69 -12.56
N PHE A 87 -6.72 3.60 -11.60
CA PHE A 87 -5.76 3.64 -10.49
C PHE A 87 -5.87 2.41 -9.59
N LEU A 88 -7.08 1.96 -9.24
CA LEU A 88 -7.28 0.74 -8.44
C LEU A 88 -6.66 -0.48 -9.11
N LEU A 89 -6.83 -0.61 -10.43
CA LEU A 89 -6.23 -1.70 -11.21
C LEU A 89 -4.69 -1.59 -11.22
N ALA A 90 -4.15 -0.41 -11.53
CA ALA A 90 -2.72 -0.16 -11.52
C ALA A 90 -2.12 -0.45 -10.14
N ALA A 91 -2.78 0.05 -9.08
CA ALA A 91 -2.35 -0.14 -7.71
C ALA A 91 -2.39 -1.62 -7.28
N ALA A 92 -3.40 -2.37 -7.69
CA ALA A 92 -3.49 -3.80 -7.40
C ALA A 92 -2.29 -4.54 -8.00
N VAL A 93 -1.96 -4.26 -9.27
CA VAL A 93 -0.87 -4.91 -9.99
C VAL A 93 0.50 -4.53 -9.40
N PHE A 94 0.81 -3.24 -9.27
CA PHE A 94 2.15 -2.87 -8.78
C PHE A 94 2.36 -3.23 -7.31
N ARG A 95 1.32 -3.19 -6.47
CA ARG A 95 1.43 -3.61 -5.06
C ARG A 95 1.73 -5.10 -4.92
N ASP A 96 1.18 -5.93 -5.79
CA ASP A 96 1.51 -7.36 -5.84
C ASP A 96 2.98 -7.54 -6.27
N GLY A 97 3.46 -6.80 -7.28
CA GLY A 97 4.87 -6.74 -7.65
C GLY A 97 5.78 -6.31 -6.48
N LEU A 98 5.41 -5.26 -5.73
CA LEU A 98 6.15 -4.81 -4.55
C LEU A 98 6.19 -5.88 -3.45
N ALA A 99 5.09 -6.58 -3.21
CA ALA A 99 5.04 -7.72 -2.30
C ALA A 99 5.96 -8.86 -2.78
N GLY A 100 5.99 -9.11 -4.10
CA GLY A 100 6.89 -10.07 -4.73
C GLY A 100 8.37 -9.78 -4.48
N VAL A 101 8.80 -8.51 -4.51
CA VAL A 101 10.19 -8.12 -4.20
C VAL A 101 10.60 -8.61 -2.81
N PHE A 102 9.78 -8.40 -1.80
CA PHE A 102 10.08 -8.86 -0.43
C PHE A 102 9.93 -10.37 -0.26
N THR A 103 8.91 -10.97 -0.88
CA THR A 103 8.63 -12.41 -0.75
C THR A 103 9.72 -13.25 -1.39
N TYR A 104 10.14 -12.89 -2.60
CA TYR A 104 11.10 -13.67 -3.39
C TYR A 104 12.54 -13.17 -3.27
N GLY A 105 12.75 -11.94 -2.75
CA GLY A 105 14.09 -11.37 -2.60
C GLY A 105 15.06 -12.26 -1.83
N GLY A 106 14.62 -12.83 -0.71
CA GLY A 106 15.43 -13.76 0.09
C GLY A 106 15.74 -15.08 -0.64
N ILE A 107 14.79 -15.60 -1.43
CA ILE A 107 14.96 -16.82 -2.24
C ILE A 107 15.98 -16.55 -3.34
N ILE A 108 15.88 -15.42 -4.03
CA ILE A 108 16.80 -15.00 -5.08
C ILE A 108 18.22 -14.79 -4.50
N ALA A 109 18.32 -14.07 -3.35
CA ALA A 109 19.58 -13.84 -2.66
C ALA A 109 20.31 -15.15 -2.36
N ARG A 110 19.59 -16.15 -1.85
CA ARG A 110 20.14 -17.45 -1.51
C ARG A 110 20.52 -18.28 -2.74
N ASN A 111 19.58 -18.43 -3.69
CA ASN A 111 19.72 -19.39 -4.78
C ASN A 111 20.59 -18.87 -5.94
N THR A 112 20.65 -17.53 -6.12
CA THR A 112 21.39 -16.92 -7.23
C THR A 112 22.68 -16.25 -6.75
N PHE A 113 22.65 -15.55 -5.62
CA PHE A 113 23.78 -14.75 -5.16
C PHE A 113 24.58 -15.39 -4.02
N GLY A 114 24.27 -16.64 -3.63
CA GLY A 114 25.05 -17.42 -2.68
C GLY A 114 24.96 -16.96 -1.23
N PHE A 115 23.90 -16.26 -0.84
CA PHE A 115 23.70 -15.84 0.56
C PHE A 115 23.50 -17.04 1.46
N SER A 116 24.16 -17.04 2.61
CA SER A 116 23.83 -17.93 3.72
C SER A 116 22.45 -17.57 4.32
N SER A 117 21.87 -18.46 5.11
CA SER A 117 20.62 -18.18 5.82
C SER A 117 20.76 -16.98 6.77
N GLY A 118 21.95 -16.79 7.38
CA GLY A 118 22.25 -15.63 8.21
C GLY A 118 22.27 -14.34 7.40
N ASP A 119 22.93 -14.32 6.24
CA ASP A 119 23.00 -13.15 5.35
C ASP A 119 21.61 -12.71 4.88
N VAL A 120 20.73 -13.67 4.56
CA VAL A 120 19.34 -13.36 4.17
C VAL A 120 18.58 -12.65 5.31
N ILE A 121 18.78 -13.09 6.55
CA ILE A 121 18.14 -12.47 7.72
C ILE A 121 18.68 -11.05 7.92
N VAL A 122 19.98 -10.86 7.87
CA VAL A 122 20.63 -9.55 8.01
C VAL A 122 20.17 -8.61 6.90
N PHE A 123 20.16 -9.11 5.65
CA PHE A 123 19.65 -8.37 4.51
C PHE A 123 18.18 -7.96 4.70
N ALA A 124 17.32 -8.88 5.15
CA ALA A 124 15.89 -8.59 5.35
C ALA A 124 15.69 -7.50 6.43
N ILE A 125 16.47 -7.53 7.51
CA ILE A 125 16.41 -6.49 8.54
C ILE A 125 16.87 -5.15 7.96
N ALA A 126 18.02 -5.11 7.29
CA ALA A 126 18.56 -3.90 6.67
C ALA A 126 17.59 -3.33 5.62
N ALA A 127 17.02 -4.18 4.77
CA ALA A 127 16.05 -3.81 3.75
C ALA A 127 14.81 -3.12 4.34
N ASN A 128 14.29 -3.67 5.46
CA ASN A 128 13.14 -3.07 6.14
C ASN A 128 13.50 -1.73 6.81
N VAL A 129 14.68 -1.61 7.41
CA VAL A 129 15.17 -0.34 7.99
C VAL A 129 15.31 0.72 6.89
N VAL A 130 15.96 0.36 5.77
CA VAL A 130 16.13 1.26 4.62
C VAL A 130 14.78 1.67 4.04
N ALA A 131 13.84 0.74 3.87
CA ALA A 131 12.48 1.06 3.41
C ALA A 131 11.76 2.04 4.36
N GLY A 132 11.89 1.84 5.66
CA GLY A 132 11.30 2.73 6.68
C GLY A 132 11.92 4.13 6.64
N VAL A 133 13.25 4.24 6.65
CA VAL A 133 13.97 5.52 6.59
C VAL A 133 13.66 6.26 5.29
N ALA A 134 13.67 5.55 4.16
CA ALA A 134 13.33 6.13 2.87
C ALA A 134 11.89 6.63 2.82
N THR A 135 10.94 5.92 3.43
CA THR A 135 9.53 6.35 3.51
C THR A 135 9.40 7.67 4.29
N ILE A 136 10.11 7.81 5.41
CA ILE A 136 10.10 9.03 6.21
C ILE A 136 10.80 10.18 5.47
N GLY A 137 11.98 9.91 4.90
CA GLY A 137 12.79 10.91 4.21
C GLY A 137 12.14 11.43 2.90
N LEU A 138 11.55 10.52 2.15
CA LEU A 138 10.92 10.83 0.86
C LEU A 138 9.40 11.13 0.99
N GLY A 139 8.82 11.02 2.20
CA GLY A 139 7.41 11.32 2.43
C GLY A 139 7.02 12.75 2.05
N ARG A 140 7.94 13.72 2.23
CA ARG A 140 7.75 15.11 1.79
C ARG A 140 7.83 15.29 0.28
N LEU A 141 8.43 14.35 -0.44
CA LEU A 141 8.53 14.41 -1.90
C LEU A 141 7.15 14.31 -2.56
N ASP A 142 6.23 13.60 -1.91
CA ASP A 142 4.84 13.48 -2.31
C ASP A 142 4.11 14.84 -2.32
N ASP A 143 4.42 15.71 -1.36
CA ASP A 143 3.84 17.05 -1.26
C ASP A 143 4.42 18.02 -2.29
N VAL A 144 5.69 17.88 -2.66
CA VAL A 144 6.41 18.80 -3.57
C VAL A 144 6.23 18.40 -5.03
N VAL A 145 6.38 17.11 -5.34
CA VAL A 145 6.42 16.61 -6.73
C VAL A 145 5.06 16.05 -7.17
N GLY A 146 4.23 15.68 -6.21
CA GLY A 146 2.95 15.02 -6.39
C GLY A 146 3.04 13.49 -6.37
N PRO A 147 2.02 12.81 -5.79
CA PRO A 147 2.05 11.39 -5.52
C PRO A 147 2.16 10.53 -6.78
N ARG A 148 1.52 10.94 -7.87
CA ARG A 148 1.58 10.23 -9.15
C ARG A 148 3.00 10.11 -9.67
N LYS A 149 3.77 11.21 -9.64
CA LYS A 149 5.15 11.24 -10.13
C LYS A 149 6.08 10.42 -9.23
N VAL A 150 5.83 10.45 -7.91
CA VAL A 150 6.59 9.62 -6.93
C VAL A 150 6.37 8.14 -7.20
N ILE A 151 5.11 7.70 -7.42
CA ILE A 151 4.80 6.30 -7.75
C ILE A 151 5.51 5.88 -9.04
N ILE A 152 5.35 6.66 -10.12
CA ILE A 152 5.96 6.35 -11.42
C ILE A 152 7.48 6.30 -11.31
N GLY A 153 8.10 7.28 -10.64
CA GLY A 153 9.55 7.32 -10.43
C GLY A 153 10.06 6.13 -9.63
N ALA A 154 9.40 5.80 -8.52
CA ALA A 154 9.77 4.65 -7.71
C ALA A 154 9.62 3.32 -8.48
N LEU A 155 8.52 3.14 -9.21
CA LEU A 155 8.32 1.94 -10.04
C LEU A 155 9.34 1.85 -11.19
N ALA A 156 9.71 2.96 -11.82
CA ALA A 156 10.74 2.98 -12.85
C ALA A 156 12.10 2.55 -12.28
N VAL A 157 12.49 3.08 -11.12
CA VAL A 157 13.73 2.66 -10.43
C VAL A 157 13.67 1.18 -10.07
N LEU A 158 12.54 0.68 -9.57
CA LEU A 158 12.35 -0.73 -9.23
C LEU A 158 12.50 -1.64 -10.46
N VAL A 159 11.92 -1.27 -11.60
CA VAL A 159 12.04 -2.03 -12.86
C VAL A 159 13.49 -2.02 -13.34
N VAL A 160 14.15 -0.86 -13.36
CA VAL A 160 15.54 -0.75 -13.81
C VAL A 160 16.48 -1.52 -12.88
N ALA A 161 16.36 -1.36 -11.57
CA ALA A 161 17.18 -2.07 -10.59
C ALA A 161 16.95 -3.59 -10.65
N GLY A 162 15.70 -4.04 -10.83
CA GLY A 162 15.38 -5.45 -11.02
C GLY A 162 15.99 -6.02 -12.32
N MET A 163 15.95 -5.27 -13.42
CA MET A 163 16.63 -5.65 -14.67
C MET A 163 18.15 -5.70 -14.49
N LEU A 164 18.75 -4.76 -13.77
CA LEU A 164 20.17 -4.79 -13.47
C LEU A 164 20.56 -6.02 -12.64
N ILE A 165 19.74 -6.39 -11.63
CA ILE A 165 19.95 -7.61 -10.84
C ILE A 165 19.91 -8.86 -11.78
N PHE A 166 18.99 -8.88 -12.74
CA PHE A 166 18.89 -9.98 -13.68
C PHE A 166 20.14 -10.08 -14.58
N PHE A 167 20.58 -8.98 -15.18
CA PHE A 167 21.75 -8.99 -16.06
C PHE A 167 23.07 -9.19 -15.32
N LEU A 168 23.16 -8.78 -14.08
CA LEU A 168 24.34 -8.89 -13.22
C LEU A 168 24.26 -10.05 -12.23
N HIS A 169 23.48 -11.09 -12.56
CA HIS A 169 23.25 -12.22 -11.65
C HIS A 169 24.54 -12.98 -11.25
N ASP A 170 25.58 -12.95 -12.08
CA ASP A 170 26.90 -13.54 -11.80
C ASP A 170 27.80 -12.64 -10.94
N GLY A 171 27.40 -11.41 -10.66
CA GLY A 171 28.23 -10.42 -9.96
C GLY A 171 28.33 -10.59 -8.45
N GLY A 172 27.76 -11.67 -7.91
CA GLY A 172 27.87 -12.07 -6.52
C GLY A 172 27.08 -11.20 -5.53
N ALA A 173 27.27 -11.50 -4.26
CA ALA A 173 26.50 -10.94 -3.16
C ALA A 173 26.51 -9.40 -3.09
N ARG A 174 27.61 -8.75 -3.44
CA ARG A 174 27.74 -7.28 -3.35
C ARG A 174 26.76 -6.56 -4.26
N ILE A 175 26.56 -7.04 -5.47
CA ILE A 175 25.61 -6.44 -6.43
C ILE A 175 24.18 -6.56 -5.89
N PHE A 176 23.82 -7.71 -5.35
CA PHE A 176 22.51 -7.90 -4.75
C PHE A 176 22.31 -7.00 -3.51
N TRP A 177 23.35 -6.81 -2.68
CA TRP A 177 23.29 -5.89 -1.56
C TRP A 177 22.96 -4.47 -2.00
N VAL A 178 23.68 -3.92 -2.97
CA VAL A 178 23.50 -2.55 -3.43
C VAL A 178 22.14 -2.36 -4.12
N LEU A 179 21.84 -3.20 -5.11
CA LEU A 179 20.59 -3.06 -5.87
C LEU A 179 19.36 -3.46 -5.05
N GLY A 180 19.48 -4.45 -4.18
CA GLY A 180 18.41 -4.86 -3.29
C GLY A 180 18.08 -3.81 -2.23
N MET A 181 19.08 -3.06 -1.72
CA MET A 181 18.83 -1.90 -0.85
C MET A 181 18.16 -0.77 -1.63
N LEU A 182 18.55 -0.53 -2.87
CA LEU A 182 17.88 0.45 -3.75
C LEU A 182 16.42 0.08 -3.99
N LEU A 183 16.15 -1.21 -4.29
CA LEU A 183 14.77 -1.69 -4.39
C LEU A 183 13.98 -1.42 -3.11
N SER A 184 14.55 -1.77 -1.95
CA SER A 184 13.89 -1.60 -0.66
C SER A 184 13.60 -0.14 -0.35
N ALA A 185 14.51 0.78 -0.69
CA ALA A 185 14.33 2.22 -0.52
C ALA A 185 13.15 2.78 -1.35
N CYS A 186 12.82 2.19 -2.49
CA CYS A 186 11.74 2.65 -3.35
C CYS A 186 10.36 2.06 -2.99
N VAL A 187 10.31 0.89 -2.33
CA VAL A 187 9.04 0.22 -2.04
C VAL A 187 8.17 1.02 -1.06
N GLY A 188 8.76 1.52 0.03
CA GLY A 188 8.03 2.28 1.05
C GLY A 188 7.39 3.55 0.50
N PRO A 189 8.16 4.45 -0.14
CA PRO A 189 7.63 5.66 -0.76
C PRO A 189 6.54 5.38 -1.81
N ALA A 190 6.71 4.35 -2.65
CA ALA A 190 5.70 3.96 -3.64
C ALA A 190 4.36 3.59 -2.98
N GLN A 191 4.39 2.83 -1.87
CA GLN A 191 3.19 2.45 -1.14
C GLN A 191 2.55 3.62 -0.40
N SER A 192 3.35 4.52 0.18
CA SER A 192 2.86 5.73 0.84
C SER A 192 2.18 6.65 -0.16
N ALA A 193 2.86 6.99 -1.25
CA ALA A 193 2.34 7.84 -2.31
C ALA A 193 1.06 7.25 -2.97
N ALA A 194 0.95 5.93 -3.07
CA ALA A 194 -0.25 5.28 -3.57
C ALA A 194 -1.49 5.55 -2.70
N ARG A 195 -1.32 5.59 -1.38
CA ARG A 195 -2.42 5.92 -0.46
C ARG A 195 -2.78 7.40 -0.52
N SER A 196 -1.77 8.28 -0.58
CA SER A 196 -1.97 9.72 -0.75
C SER A 196 -2.69 10.04 -2.07
N PHE A 197 -2.28 9.39 -3.16
CA PHE A 197 -2.92 9.56 -4.47
C PHE A 197 -4.37 9.09 -4.45
N LEU A 198 -4.63 7.91 -3.85
CA LEU A 198 -5.99 7.42 -3.69
C LEU A 198 -6.86 8.42 -2.91
N ALA A 199 -6.36 8.93 -1.78
CA ALA A 199 -7.09 9.88 -0.96
C ALA A 199 -7.49 11.16 -1.73
N ARG A 200 -6.63 11.61 -2.67
CA ARG A 200 -6.92 12.76 -3.53
C ARG A 200 -7.91 12.46 -4.67
N LEU A 201 -8.10 11.18 -5.02
CA LEU A 201 -9.02 10.74 -6.07
C LEU A 201 -10.43 10.47 -5.57
N ILE A 202 -10.61 10.29 -4.26
CA ILE A 202 -11.88 9.87 -3.68
C ILE A 202 -12.82 11.07 -3.58
N PRO A 203 -14.06 10.98 -4.12
CA PRO A 203 -15.12 11.96 -3.85
C PRO A 203 -15.49 11.97 -2.37
N GLU A 204 -15.82 13.14 -1.84
CA GLU A 204 -16.24 13.32 -0.44
C GLU A 204 -17.39 12.37 -0.05
N GLY A 205 -17.28 11.76 1.12
CA GLY A 205 -18.27 10.85 1.68
C GLY A 205 -18.23 9.40 1.18
N ARG A 206 -17.24 9.02 0.32
CA ARG A 206 -17.10 7.65 -0.19
C ARG A 206 -15.78 6.99 0.19
N GLU A 207 -15.05 7.56 1.15
CA GLU A 207 -13.71 7.15 1.53
C GLU A 207 -13.65 5.68 1.95
N GLY A 208 -14.54 5.26 2.85
CA GLY A 208 -14.56 3.88 3.37
C GLY A 208 -14.83 2.84 2.29
N GLU A 209 -15.71 3.16 1.33
CA GLU A 209 -16.07 2.28 0.23
C GLU A 209 -14.87 2.08 -0.73
N ILE A 210 -14.21 3.16 -1.12
CA ILE A 210 -13.13 3.12 -2.10
C ILE A 210 -11.85 2.56 -1.49
N PHE A 211 -11.53 2.87 -0.23
CA PHE A 211 -10.43 2.19 0.48
C PHE A 211 -10.69 0.69 0.66
N GLY A 212 -11.95 0.30 0.89
CA GLY A 212 -12.37 -1.11 0.89
C GLY A 212 -12.13 -1.79 -0.46
N LEU A 213 -12.49 -1.13 -1.57
CA LEU A 213 -12.18 -1.61 -2.92
C LEU A 213 -10.68 -1.72 -3.17
N TYR A 214 -9.90 -0.72 -2.76
CA TYR A 214 -8.44 -0.74 -2.87
C TYR A 214 -7.79 -1.93 -2.12
N ALA A 215 -8.31 -2.27 -0.95
CA ALA A 215 -7.85 -3.43 -0.20
C ALA A 215 -8.26 -4.76 -0.88
N THR A 216 -9.50 -4.83 -1.37
CA THR A 216 -10.06 -6.04 -1.99
C THR A 216 -9.43 -6.32 -3.35
N THR A 217 -9.26 -5.31 -4.22
CA THR A 217 -8.63 -5.46 -5.53
C THR A 217 -7.17 -5.90 -5.40
N GLY A 218 -6.43 -5.37 -4.41
CA GLY A 218 -5.07 -5.81 -4.13
C GLY A 218 -4.99 -7.31 -3.76
N ARG A 219 -5.95 -7.81 -3.00
CA ARG A 219 -6.04 -9.25 -2.67
C ARG A 219 -6.44 -10.11 -3.85
N ALA A 220 -7.34 -9.62 -4.71
CA ALA A 220 -7.78 -10.36 -5.89
C ALA A 220 -6.65 -10.59 -6.90
N VAL A 221 -5.65 -9.71 -6.94
CA VAL A 221 -4.52 -9.76 -7.87
C VAL A 221 -3.27 -10.42 -7.24
N SER A 222 -3.27 -10.74 -5.94
CA SER A 222 -2.11 -11.22 -5.18
C SER A 222 -1.49 -12.55 -5.65
N PHE A 223 -2.07 -13.20 -6.65
CA PHE A 223 -1.54 -14.39 -7.31
C PHE A 223 -0.59 -14.08 -8.47
N MET A 224 -0.56 -12.84 -8.98
CA MET A 224 0.18 -12.49 -10.19
C MET A 224 1.70 -12.61 -10.01
N ALA A 225 2.26 -12.06 -8.93
CA ALA A 225 3.69 -12.15 -8.67
C ALA A 225 4.16 -13.60 -8.47
N PRO A 226 3.50 -14.47 -7.66
CA PRO A 226 3.81 -15.89 -7.61
C PRO A 226 3.71 -16.60 -8.96
N ALA A 227 2.65 -16.35 -9.72
CA ALA A 227 2.43 -16.97 -11.01
C ALA A 227 3.51 -16.58 -12.02
N MET A 228 3.83 -15.27 -12.11
CA MET A 228 4.88 -14.78 -13.01
C MET A 228 6.27 -15.26 -12.59
N TYR A 229 6.56 -15.27 -11.28
CA TYR A 229 7.80 -15.83 -10.75
C TYR A 229 7.98 -17.29 -11.18
N GLY A 230 6.96 -18.14 -10.96
CA GLY A 230 6.98 -19.55 -11.36
C GLY A 230 7.05 -19.75 -12.89
N PHE A 231 6.31 -18.93 -13.65
CA PHE A 231 6.30 -18.98 -15.11
C PHE A 231 7.68 -18.68 -15.70
N PHE A 232 8.36 -17.63 -15.22
CA PHE A 232 9.70 -17.30 -15.70
C PHE A 232 10.75 -18.31 -15.24
N LEU A 233 10.63 -18.91 -14.05
CA LEU A 233 11.49 -20.03 -13.66
C LEU A 233 11.32 -21.22 -14.61
N TRP A 234 10.09 -21.54 -15.01
CA TRP A 234 9.83 -22.62 -15.95
C TRP A 234 10.42 -22.34 -17.35
N ILE A 235 10.29 -21.10 -17.86
CA ILE A 235 10.93 -20.66 -19.10
C ILE A 235 12.44 -20.78 -18.98
N GLY A 236 13.04 -20.24 -17.92
CA GLY A 236 14.46 -20.26 -17.69
C GLY A 236 15.01 -21.70 -17.65
N ALA A 237 14.34 -22.61 -16.94
CA ALA A 237 14.73 -24.02 -16.90
C ALA A 237 14.70 -24.68 -18.27
N ARG A 238 13.77 -24.33 -19.16
CA ARG A 238 13.70 -24.83 -20.54
C ARG A 238 14.80 -24.26 -21.43
N LEU A 239 15.22 -23.02 -21.24
CA LEU A 239 16.20 -22.34 -22.08
C LEU A 239 17.64 -22.63 -21.65
N THR A 240 17.88 -22.76 -20.33
CA THR A 240 19.26 -22.90 -19.79
C THR A 240 19.62 -24.34 -19.39
N GLY A 241 18.67 -25.27 -19.43
CA GLY A 241 18.91 -26.66 -19.06
C GLY A 241 19.20 -26.92 -17.59
N GLY A 242 19.08 -25.88 -16.72
CA GLY A 242 19.34 -25.93 -15.28
C GLY A 242 19.89 -24.60 -14.78
N GLY A 243 19.89 -24.39 -13.45
CA GLY A 243 20.45 -23.14 -12.85
C GLY A 243 19.60 -21.87 -13.06
N ALA A 244 18.33 -22.03 -13.40
CA ALA A 244 17.42 -20.93 -13.82
C ALA A 244 16.88 -20.04 -12.69
N GLY A 245 17.45 -20.09 -11.47
CA GLY A 245 16.92 -19.36 -10.31
C GLY A 245 16.76 -17.84 -10.51
N TYR A 246 17.67 -17.24 -11.26
CA TYR A 246 17.64 -15.80 -11.56
C TYR A 246 16.51 -15.38 -12.52
N TRP A 247 15.95 -16.31 -13.31
CA TRP A 247 14.81 -16.01 -14.19
C TRP A 247 13.57 -15.57 -13.45
N GLY A 248 13.39 -15.99 -12.19
CA GLY A 248 12.31 -15.52 -11.35
C GLY A 248 12.29 -14.00 -11.14
N ILE A 249 13.46 -13.33 -11.27
CA ILE A 249 13.58 -11.88 -11.21
C ILE A 249 12.73 -11.21 -12.30
N LEU A 250 12.79 -11.75 -13.52
CA LEU A 250 11.99 -11.25 -14.66
C LEU A 250 10.49 -11.36 -14.38
N GLY A 251 10.06 -12.40 -13.66
CA GLY A 251 8.67 -12.54 -13.24
C GLY A 251 8.18 -11.37 -12.40
N ILE A 252 8.96 -10.99 -11.38
CA ILE A 252 8.64 -9.87 -10.51
C ILE A 252 8.72 -8.54 -11.28
N VAL A 253 9.78 -8.35 -12.06
CA VAL A 253 9.99 -7.16 -12.89
C VAL A 253 8.86 -6.97 -13.90
N SER A 254 8.35 -8.05 -14.51
CA SER A 254 7.23 -7.98 -15.46
C SER A 254 5.93 -7.46 -14.81
N VAL A 255 5.65 -7.87 -13.57
CA VAL A 255 4.49 -7.38 -12.80
C VAL A 255 4.67 -5.90 -12.44
N LEU A 256 5.87 -5.51 -11.99
CA LEU A 256 6.18 -4.10 -11.72
C LEU A 256 6.10 -3.24 -12.98
N ALA A 257 6.61 -3.72 -14.10
CA ALA A 257 6.53 -3.03 -15.39
C ALA A 257 5.09 -2.89 -15.88
N ALA A 258 4.27 -3.93 -15.75
CA ALA A 258 2.84 -3.85 -16.04
C ALA A 258 2.15 -2.81 -15.16
N GLY A 259 2.44 -2.80 -13.86
CA GLY A 259 1.95 -1.79 -12.92
C GLY A 259 2.39 -0.38 -13.28
N LEU A 260 3.65 -0.18 -13.69
CA LEU A 260 4.19 1.09 -14.17
C LEU A 260 3.45 1.58 -15.42
N VAL A 261 3.25 0.70 -16.41
CA VAL A 261 2.53 1.05 -17.65
C VAL A 261 1.08 1.43 -17.36
N LEU A 262 0.40 0.69 -16.48
CA LEU A 262 -0.95 1.02 -16.06
C LEU A 262 -0.99 2.37 -15.33
N MET A 263 -0.06 2.61 -14.41
CA MET A 263 0.01 3.86 -13.65
C MET A 263 0.32 5.07 -14.54
N ALA A 264 1.13 4.89 -15.58
CA ALA A 264 1.42 5.95 -16.55
C ALA A 264 0.18 6.41 -17.33
N ARG A 265 -0.83 5.53 -17.48
CA ARG A 265 -2.11 5.86 -18.15
C ARG A 265 -3.12 6.54 -17.23
N VAL A 266 -2.93 6.47 -15.91
CA VAL A 266 -3.80 7.16 -14.95
C VAL A 266 -3.59 8.67 -15.08
N LYS A 267 -4.64 9.42 -15.34
CA LYS A 267 -4.58 10.90 -15.40
C LYS A 267 -4.50 11.49 -14.00
N ASP A 268 -3.79 12.60 -13.86
CA ASP A 268 -3.70 13.34 -12.60
C ASP A 268 -4.84 14.39 -12.58
N PRO A 269 -5.78 14.30 -11.63
CA PRO A 269 -6.87 15.26 -11.54
C PRO A 269 -6.40 16.67 -11.12
N SER A 270 -5.21 16.80 -10.54
CA SER A 270 -4.66 18.10 -10.10
C SER A 270 -4.17 18.99 -11.26
N GLY A 271 -4.07 18.47 -12.49
CA GLY A 271 -3.72 19.25 -13.68
C GLY A 271 -4.78 20.27 -14.14
N HIS A 272 -6.00 20.23 -13.57
CA HIS A 272 -7.10 21.13 -14.00
C HIS A 272 -7.17 22.45 -13.22
N ILE A 273 -6.36 22.59 -12.15
CA ILE A 273 -6.38 23.82 -11.32
C ILE A 273 -5.32 24.83 -11.79
N SER A 274 -4.29 24.40 -12.52
CA SER A 274 -3.25 25.30 -13.04
C SER A 274 -3.66 26.06 -14.31
N ASP A 275 -4.69 25.61 -15.03
CA ASP A 275 -5.12 26.26 -16.28
C ASP A 275 -6.21 27.34 -16.09
N LEU A 276 -6.61 27.63 -14.83
CA LEU A 276 -7.62 28.65 -14.51
C LEU A 276 -7.01 29.90 -13.87
N GLY A 277 -5.68 30.06 -13.89
CA GLY A 277 -4.94 31.12 -13.22
C GLY A 277 -4.05 31.99 -14.14
N ASP A 278 -4.32 32.03 -15.44
CA ASP A 278 -3.71 32.98 -16.40
C ASP A 278 -4.76 33.88 -17.03
#